data_e7ac388fde3862f8d2e9e2aa175ac71d
#
_entry.id   e7ac388fde3862f8d2e9e2aa175ac71d
#
_cell.length_a   1.000
_cell.length_b   1.000
_cell.length_c   1.000
_cell.angle_alpha   90.00
_cell.angle_beta   90.00
_cell.angle_gamma   90.00
#
_symmetry.space_group_name_H-M   'P 1'
#
loop_
_entity.id
_entity.type
_entity.pdbx_description
1 polymer ?
#
loop_
_entity_poly.entity_id
_entity_poly.type
_entity_poly.pdbx_seq_one_letter_code
_entity_poly.pdbx_strand_id
1 'polypeptide(L)'
;MKIDFVSDVACPWCAVGLYSLEEALRRVGPELKVQLHFQPFELNPQMPPEGEDTIEHLARKYGASPEKLAQTREMLRQRGAELGFTFGERPRIWNTFDAHRLLHWAWLEGRQRELKHALLTAYHTHAQNPGSAEVLLQLCADVGLDVERARAILAGDE
;
A
#
# COMPACT_ATOMS: atom_id res chain seq x y z
N MET A 1 -19.67 -11.77 -6.27
CA MET A 1 -19.75 -10.56 -5.38
C MET A 1 -18.64 -9.60 -5.74
N LYS A 2 -18.91 -8.30 -5.80
CA LYS A 2 -17.88 -7.26 -5.96
C LYS A 2 -17.57 -6.65 -4.59
N ILE A 3 -16.28 -6.45 -4.29
CA ILE A 3 -15.81 -5.75 -3.09
C ILE A 3 -14.93 -4.59 -3.55
N ASP A 4 -15.33 -3.37 -3.25
CA ASP A 4 -14.48 -2.19 -3.40
C ASP A 4 -13.72 -1.96 -2.09
N PHE A 5 -12.39 -2.09 -2.14
CA PHE A 5 -11.50 -1.95 -1.00
C PHE A 5 -10.83 -0.57 -1.05
N VAL A 6 -11.41 0.38 -0.33
CA VAL A 6 -10.90 1.76 -0.27
C VAL A 6 -9.70 1.80 0.68
N SER A 7 -8.54 2.20 0.18
CA SER A 7 -7.30 2.10 0.97
C SER A 7 -6.18 3.00 0.45
N ASP A 8 -5.24 3.32 1.34
CA ASP A 8 -3.98 3.96 1.00
C ASP A 8 -2.81 2.97 1.13
N VAL A 9 -1.83 3.10 0.24
CA VAL A 9 -0.56 2.36 0.33
C VAL A 9 0.20 2.73 1.60
N ALA A 10 0.13 4.00 2.03
CA ALA A 10 0.79 4.47 3.25
C ALA A 10 0.18 3.93 4.56
N CYS A 11 -1.01 3.37 4.51
CA CYS A 11 -1.74 2.93 5.71
C CYS A 11 -1.37 1.49 6.12
N PRO A 12 -0.73 1.28 7.27
CA PRO A 12 -0.38 -0.07 7.73
C PRO A 12 -1.62 -0.90 8.08
N TRP A 13 -2.69 -0.27 8.58
CA TRP A 13 -3.95 -0.96 8.85
C TRP A 13 -4.67 -1.40 7.59
N CYS A 14 -4.45 -0.72 6.46
CA CYS A 14 -4.94 -1.18 5.17
C CYS A 14 -4.24 -2.46 4.71
N ALA A 15 -2.96 -2.62 5.00
CA ALA A 15 -2.25 -3.88 4.77
C ALA A 15 -2.84 -5.01 5.63
N VAL A 16 -3.01 -4.79 6.93
CA VAL A 16 -3.67 -5.75 7.84
C VAL A 16 -5.08 -6.10 7.34
N GLY A 17 -5.85 -5.09 6.94
CA GLY A 17 -7.22 -5.27 6.44
C GLY A 17 -7.28 -6.13 5.17
N LEU A 18 -6.37 -5.89 4.22
CA LEU A 18 -6.30 -6.67 2.99
C LEU A 18 -5.98 -8.14 3.27
N TYR A 19 -4.91 -8.40 4.03
CA TYR A 19 -4.52 -9.78 4.36
C TYR A 19 -5.57 -10.49 5.20
N SER A 20 -6.28 -9.79 6.10
CA SER A 20 -7.41 -10.34 6.84
C SER A 20 -8.58 -10.70 5.94
N LEU A 21 -8.91 -9.84 4.97
CA LEU A 21 -9.96 -10.10 3.99
C LEU A 21 -9.62 -11.32 3.12
N GLU A 22 -8.39 -11.40 2.64
CA GLU A 22 -7.94 -12.52 1.81
C GLU A 22 -7.95 -13.84 2.58
N GLU A 23 -7.53 -13.83 3.85
CA GLU A 23 -7.64 -15.01 4.71
C GLU A 23 -9.10 -15.42 4.94
N ALA A 24 -10.00 -14.47 5.15
CA ALA A 24 -11.42 -14.76 5.27
C ALA A 24 -11.99 -15.37 3.98
N LEU A 25 -11.64 -14.82 2.81
CA LEU A 25 -12.04 -15.36 1.51
C LEU A 25 -11.51 -16.78 1.28
N ARG A 26 -10.27 -17.03 1.69
CA ARG A 26 -9.67 -18.38 1.62
C ARG A 26 -10.45 -19.38 2.48
N ARG A 27 -10.88 -18.98 3.68
CA ARG A 27 -11.68 -19.84 4.60
C ARG A 27 -13.08 -20.12 4.07
N VAL A 28 -13.72 -19.13 3.45
CA VAL A 28 -15.03 -19.30 2.83
C VAL A 28 -14.97 -20.29 1.66
N GLY A 29 -13.85 -20.31 0.95
CA GLY A 29 -13.60 -21.27 -0.12
C GLY A 29 -13.97 -20.77 -1.53
N PRO A 30 -13.64 -21.57 -2.55
CA PRO A 30 -13.69 -21.15 -3.96
C PRO A 30 -15.10 -21.01 -4.54
N GLU A 31 -16.14 -21.46 -3.84
CA GLU A 31 -17.53 -21.32 -4.27
C GLU A 31 -17.97 -19.86 -4.31
N LEU A 32 -17.41 -19.02 -3.41
CA LEU A 32 -17.67 -17.60 -3.39
C LEU A 32 -16.72 -16.88 -4.38
N LYS A 33 -17.24 -16.60 -5.57
CA LYS A 33 -16.51 -15.78 -6.55
C LYS A 33 -16.54 -14.32 -6.16
N VAL A 34 -15.37 -13.77 -5.84
CA VAL A 34 -15.20 -12.36 -5.45
C VAL A 34 -14.31 -11.64 -6.46
N GLN A 35 -14.78 -10.49 -6.93
CA GLN A 35 -13.99 -9.51 -7.64
C GLN A 35 -13.58 -8.43 -6.65
N LEU A 36 -12.31 -8.36 -6.31
CA LEU A 36 -11.75 -7.36 -5.44
C LEU A 36 -11.20 -6.21 -6.28
N HIS A 37 -11.68 -4.99 -6.00
CA HIS A 37 -11.25 -3.78 -6.69
C HIS A 37 -10.72 -2.77 -5.66
N PHE A 38 -9.48 -2.34 -5.82
CA PHE A 38 -8.86 -1.36 -4.93
C PHE A 38 -9.18 0.06 -5.39
N GLN A 39 -9.85 0.81 -4.51
CA GLN A 39 -10.19 2.20 -4.73
C GLN A 39 -9.17 3.09 -4.02
N PRO A 40 -8.74 4.20 -4.66
CA PRO A 40 -7.74 5.09 -4.08
C PRO A 40 -8.30 5.87 -2.90
N PHE A 41 -7.48 6.03 -1.88
CA PHE A 41 -7.64 6.98 -0.80
C PHE A 41 -6.27 7.48 -0.38
N GLU A 42 -6.10 8.78 -0.24
CA GLU A 42 -4.87 9.39 0.23
C GLU A 42 -5.03 9.91 1.66
N LEU A 43 -4.33 9.30 2.62
CA LEU A 43 -4.28 9.78 3.99
C LEU A 43 -3.62 11.16 4.09
N ASN A 44 -2.67 11.43 3.22
CA ASN A 44 -1.82 12.61 3.24
C ASN A 44 -1.68 13.21 1.82
N PRO A 45 -2.76 13.76 1.23
CA PRO A 45 -2.72 14.24 -0.16
C PRO A 45 -1.78 15.43 -0.37
N GLN A 46 -1.40 16.12 0.71
CA GLN A 46 -0.48 17.26 0.66
C GLN A 46 0.96 16.88 1.08
N MET A 47 1.25 15.59 1.23
CA MET A 47 2.59 15.12 1.56
C MET A 47 3.58 15.55 0.47
N PRO A 48 4.68 16.23 0.82
CA PRO A 48 5.67 16.64 -0.17
C PRO A 48 6.43 15.43 -0.73
N PRO A 49 7.07 15.57 -1.91
CA PRO A 49 7.79 14.46 -2.54
C PRO A 49 8.92 13.87 -1.69
N GLU A 50 9.60 14.69 -0.89
CA GLU A 50 10.65 14.27 0.05
C GLU A 50 10.09 13.49 1.24
N GLY A 51 8.79 13.51 1.44
CA GLY A 51 8.12 12.86 2.57
C GLY A 51 8.42 13.54 3.91
N GLU A 52 7.99 12.89 4.98
CA GLU A 52 8.18 13.36 6.36
C GLU A 52 8.65 12.20 7.25
N ASP A 53 9.35 12.53 8.34
CA ASP A 53 9.65 11.55 9.39
C ASP A 53 8.36 10.96 9.96
N THR A 54 8.31 9.64 10.10
CA THR A 54 7.08 8.94 10.50
C THR A 54 6.66 9.31 11.92
N ILE A 55 7.60 9.40 12.86
CA ILE A 55 7.30 9.67 14.27
C ILE A 55 6.80 11.11 14.42
N GLU A 56 7.49 12.07 13.81
CA GLU A 56 7.12 13.49 13.84
C GLU A 56 5.75 13.72 13.19
N HIS A 57 5.51 13.09 12.03
CA HIS A 57 4.23 13.19 11.32
C HIS A 57 3.06 12.65 12.16
N LEU A 58 3.21 11.44 12.72
CA LEU A 58 2.14 10.81 13.50
C LEU A 58 1.89 11.54 14.84
N ALA A 59 2.94 12.06 15.49
CA ALA A 59 2.80 12.89 16.68
C ALA A 59 2.03 14.17 16.38
N ARG A 60 2.37 14.86 15.28
CA ARG A 60 1.69 16.09 14.86
C ARG A 60 0.24 15.84 14.43
N LYS A 61 -0.01 14.80 13.63
CA LYS A 61 -1.33 14.53 13.04
C LYS A 61 -2.33 13.95 14.05
N TYR A 62 -1.87 13.06 14.93
CA TYR A 62 -2.73 12.29 15.84
C TYR A 62 -2.46 12.58 17.32
N GLY A 63 -1.52 13.42 17.67
CA GLY A 63 -1.13 13.67 19.05
C GLY A 63 -0.57 12.44 19.77
N ALA A 64 -0.01 11.49 19.02
CA ALA A 64 0.45 10.23 19.58
C ALA A 64 1.78 10.41 20.31
N SER A 65 1.88 9.89 21.55
CA SER A 65 3.13 9.84 22.30
C SER A 65 4.09 8.79 21.72
N PRO A 66 5.41 8.91 21.99
CA PRO A 66 6.39 7.90 21.60
C PRO A 66 6.03 6.49 22.08
N GLU A 67 5.51 6.36 23.30
CA GLU A 67 5.09 5.09 23.89
C GLU A 67 3.91 4.50 23.13
N LYS A 68 2.93 5.34 22.75
CA LYS A 68 1.77 4.90 21.97
C LYS A 68 2.16 4.46 20.58
N LEU A 69 3.10 5.17 19.94
CA LEU A 69 3.63 4.79 18.63
C LEU A 69 4.38 3.46 18.69
N ALA A 70 5.18 3.22 19.73
CA ALA A 70 5.89 1.96 19.94
C ALA A 70 4.90 0.79 20.15
N GLN A 71 3.87 0.99 20.97
CA GLN A 71 2.81 -0.02 21.18
C GLN A 71 2.08 -0.36 19.89
N THR A 72 1.71 0.66 19.09
CA THR A 72 1.02 0.47 17.83
C THR A 72 1.90 -0.27 16.82
N ARG A 73 3.21 0.05 16.76
CA ARG A 73 4.17 -0.65 15.91
C ARG A 73 4.27 -2.12 16.27
N GLU A 74 4.37 -2.44 17.55
CA GLU A 74 4.45 -3.83 18.02
C GLU A 74 3.14 -4.60 17.73
N MET A 75 2.00 -3.96 17.92
CA MET A 75 0.68 -4.54 17.58
C MET A 75 0.58 -4.85 16.07
N LEU A 76 1.01 -3.93 15.21
CA LEU A 76 1.05 -4.14 13.76
C LEU A 76 1.97 -5.30 13.39
N ARG A 77 3.17 -5.35 13.99
CA ARG A 77 4.14 -6.42 13.75
C ARG A 77 3.57 -7.80 14.10
N GLN A 78 2.95 -7.92 15.27
CA GLN A 78 2.31 -9.16 15.71
C GLN A 78 1.13 -9.54 14.81
N ARG A 79 0.25 -8.59 14.52
CA ARG A 79 -0.91 -8.83 13.69
C ARG A 79 -0.55 -9.21 12.26
N GLY A 80 0.47 -8.55 11.71
CA GLY A 80 1.01 -8.90 10.39
C GLY A 80 1.57 -10.33 10.38
N ALA A 81 2.37 -10.70 11.38
CA ALA A 81 2.95 -12.03 11.47
C ALA A 81 1.88 -13.13 11.50
N GLU A 82 0.79 -12.94 12.23
CA GLU A 82 -0.36 -13.87 12.24
C GLU A 82 -0.99 -14.06 10.85
N LEU A 83 -0.92 -13.04 10.01
CA LEU A 83 -1.50 -13.02 8.65
C LEU A 83 -0.46 -13.36 7.56
N GLY A 84 0.78 -13.62 7.93
CA GLY A 84 1.87 -13.89 6.97
C GLY A 84 2.44 -12.63 6.30
N PHE A 85 2.27 -11.44 6.91
CA PHE A 85 2.83 -10.18 6.44
C PHE A 85 3.87 -9.63 7.42
N THR A 86 5.05 -9.27 6.93
CA THR A 86 6.13 -8.73 7.76
C THR A 86 6.14 -7.21 7.73
N PHE A 87 5.87 -6.58 8.88
CA PHE A 87 6.11 -5.15 9.07
C PHE A 87 7.57 -4.93 9.50
N GLY A 88 8.34 -4.25 8.64
CA GLY A 88 9.70 -3.80 8.93
C GLY A 88 9.71 -2.38 9.49
N GLU A 89 10.91 -1.78 9.50
CA GLU A 89 11.07 -0.37 9.83
C GLU A 89 10.47 0.53 8.75
N ARG A 90 9.82 1.60 9.19
CA ARG A 90 9.18 2.56 8.31
C ARG A 90 9.52 3.99 8.76
N PRO A 91 10.73 4.48 8.46
CA PRO A 91 11.23 5.75 9.01
C PRO A 91 10.57 6.98 8.39
N ARG A 92 10.04 6.87 7.16
CA ARG A 92 9.43 8.00 6.46
C ARG A 92 8.04 7.65 5.90
N ILE A 93 7.21 8.68 5.77
CA ILE A 93 5.94 8.65 5.05
C ILE A 93 6.10 9.51 3.79
N TRP A 94 5.68 8.98 2.66
CA TRP A 94 5.73 9.65 1.37
C TRP A 94 4.36 9.83 0.75
N ASN A 95 4.28 10.68 -0.26
CA ASN A 95 3.10 10.83 -1.09
C ASN A 95 2.82 9.53 -1.87
N THR A 96 1.56 9.16 -1.99
CA THR A 96 1.13 7.91 -2.64
C THR A 96 0.29 8.13 -3.91
N PHE A 97 0.18 9.37 -4.39
CA PHE A 97 -0.65 9.70 -5.54
C PHE A 97 -0.28 8.90 -6.79
N ASP A 98 0.99 8.88 -7.16
CA ASP A 98 1.46 8.14 -8.33
C ASP A 98 1.29 6.62 -8.21
N ALA A 99 1.45 6.08 -7.00
CA ALA A 99 1.14 4.67 -6.74
C ALA A 99 -0.35 4.36 -7.02
N HIS A 100 -1.26 5.26 -6.65
CA HIS A 100 -2.68 5.11 -6.93
C HIS A 100 -3.02 5.22 -8.42
N ARG A 101 -2.34 6.10 -9.16
CA ARG A 101 -2.49 6.20 -10.64
C ARG A 101 -2.12 4.89 -11.31
N LEU A 102 -0.98 4.31 -10.94
CA LEU A 102 -0.55 3.01 -11.47
C LEU A 102 -1.47 1.87 -11.03
N LEU A 103 -2.01 1.89 -9.81
CA LEU A 103 -3.00 0.90 -9.36
C LEU A 103 -4.29 0.99 -10.16
N HIS A 104 -4.74 2.19 -10.54
CA HIS A 104 -5.90 2.34 -11.41
C HIS A 104 -5.65 1.74 -12.78
N TRP A 105 -4.52 2.06 -13.40
CA TRP A 105 -4.13 1.45 -14.68
C TRP A 105 -3.96 -0.08 -14.56
N ALA A 106 -3.33 -0.56 -13.50
CA ALA A 106 -3.16 -2.00 -13.26
C ALA A 106 -4.50 -2.75 -13.15
N TRP A 107 -5.56 -2.08 -12.72
CA TRP A 107 -6.91 -2.65 -12.77
C TRP A 107 -7.36 -2.95 -14.20
N LEU A 108 -7.12 -2.02 -15.13
CA LEU A 108 -7.46 -2.17 -16.55
C LEU A 108 -6.66 -3.30 -17.20
N GLU A 109 -5.44 -3.53 -16.72
CA GLU A 109 -4.54 -4.61 -17.18
C GLU A 109 -4.75 -5.96 -16.44
N GLY A 110 -5.68 -6.01 -15.47
CA GLY A 110 -5.94 -7.22 -14.67
C GLY A 110 -4.81 -7.59 -13.70
N ARG A 111 -3.99 -6.62 -13.29
CA ARG A 111 -2.82 -6.78 -12.40
C ARG A 111 -2.88 -5.96 -11.12
N GLN A 112 -4.04 -5.39 -10.80
CA GLN A 112 -4.16 -4.47 -9.65
C GLN A 112 -3.81 -5.13 -8.32
N ARG A 113 -4.25 -6.37 -8.11
CA ARG A 113 -4.02 -7.09 -6.86
C ARG A 113 -2.54 -7.37 -6.64
N GLU A 114 -1.86 -7.85 -7.68
CA GLU A 114 -0.42 -8.13 -7.64
C GLU A 114 0.37 -6.86 -7.37
N LEU A 115 0.05 -5.76 -8.04
CA LEU A 115 0.72 -4.47 -7.82
C LEU A 115 0.42 -3.92 -6.41
N LYS A 116 -0.80 -4.07 -5.90
CA LYS A 116 -1.15 -3.65 -4.53
C LYS A 116 -0.31 -4.40 -3.49
N HIS A 117 -0.17 -5.71 -3.61
CA HIS A 117 0.68 -6.51 -2.73
C HIS A 117 2.15 -6.09 -2.82
N ALA A 118 2.66 -5.90 -4.04
CA ALA A 118 4.04 -5.46 -4.25
C ALA A 118 4.32 -4.10 -3.60
N LEU A 119 3.41 -3.13 -3.74
CA LEU A 119 3.52 -1.81 -3.11
C LEU A 119 3.50 -1.87 -1.59
N LEU A 120 2.60 -2.65 -1.00
CA LEU A 120 2.51 -2.82 0.45
C LEU A 120 3.78 -3.46 1.01
N THR A 121 4.33 -4.48 0.35
CA THR A 121 5.57 -5.13 0.75
C THR A 121 6.77 -4.18 0.59
N ALA A 122 6.89 -3.51 -0.54
CA ALA A 122 7.98 -2.56 -0.79
C ALA A 122 8.04 -1.49 0.29
N TYR A 123 6.91 -0.90 0.66
CA TYR A 123 6.87 0.17 1.64
C TYR A 123 6.91 -0.33 3.08
N HIS A 124 5.99 -1.20 3.49
CA HIS A 124 5.84 -1.60 4.89
C HIS A 124 6.87 -2.61 5.34
N THR A 125 7.39 -3.45 4.46
CA THR A 125 8.42 -4.44 4.80
C THR A 125 9.84 -3.90 4.57
N HIS A 126 10.05 -3.22 3.43
CA HIS A 126 11.39 -2.85 2.96
C HIS A 126 11.68 -1.34 3.01
N ALA A 127 10.76 -0.53 3.51
CA ALA A 127 10.89 0.93 3.63
C ALA A 127 11.22 1.65 2.31
N GLN A 128 10.82 1.06 1.16
CA GLN A 128 11.00 1.69 -0.15
C GLN A 128 9.96 2.80 -0.36
N ASN A 129 10.37 3.86 -1.03
CA ASN A 129 9.51 5.02 -1.28
C ASN A 129 8.45 4.72 -2.34
N PRO A 130 7.14 4.66 -1.98
CA PRO A 130 6.06 4.38 -2.93
C PRO A 130 5.72 5.58 -3.84
N GLY A 131 6.38 6.71 -3.66
CA GLY A 131 6.31 7.87 -4.55
C GLY A 131 7.49 7.97 -5.52
N SER A 132 8.49 7.09 -5.41
CA SER A 132 9.64 7.07 -6.29
C SER A 132 9.31 6.41 -7.64
N ALA A 133 9.51 7.13 -8.74
CA ALA A 133 9.31 6.58 -10.07
C ALA A 133 10.15 5.32 -10.33
N GLU A 134 11.40 5.29 -9.85
CA GLU A 134 12.28 4.13 -9.98
C GLU A 134 11.69 2.91 -9.28
N VAL A 135 11.24 3.05 -8.03
CA VAL A 135 10.60 1.97 -7.26
C VAL A 135 9.32 1.52 -7.95
N LEU A 136 8.46 2.45 -8.36
CA LEU A 136 7.18 2.15 -9.00
C LEU A 136 7.36 1.39 -10.32
N LEU A 137 8.32 1.80 -11.15
CA LEU A 137 8.61 1.12 -12.42
C LEU A 137 9.15 -0.30 -12.19
N GLN A 138 10.01 -0.47 -11.18
CA GLN A 138 10.51 -1.81 -10.82
C GLN A 138 9.36 -2.72 -10.36
N LEU A 139 8.46 -2.23 -9.51
CA LEU A 139 7.30 -3.01 -9.05
C LEU A 139 6.35 -3.36 -10.21
N CYS A 140 6.15 -2.44 -11.15
CA CYS A 140 5.39 -2.74 -12.37
C CYS A 140 6.02 -3.87 -13.18
N ALA A 141 7.36 -3.83 -13.37
CA ALA A 141 8.09 -4.91 -14.05
C ALA A 141 7.92 -6.26 -13.33
N ASP A 142 8.07 -6.25 -12.00
CA ASP A 142 8.00 -7.46 -11.16
C ASP A 142 6.64 -8.18 -11.26
N VAL A 143 5.56 -7.42 -11.48
CA VAL A 143 4.21 -7.98 -11.63
C VAL A 143 3.78 -8.17 -13.09
N GLY A 144 4.68 -7.96 -14.04
CA GLY A 144 4.45 -8.20 -15.47
C GLY A 144 3.64 -7.11 -16.19
N LEU A 145 3.66 -5.88 -15.68
CA LEU A 145 3.10 -4.71 -16.36
C LEU A 145 4.11 -4.09 -17.33
N ASP A 146 3.62 -3.42 -18.37
CA ASP A 146 4.45 -2.70 -19.34
C ASP A 146 5.11 -1.49 -18.71
N VAL A 147 6.44 -1.54 -18.56
CA VAL A 147 7.25 -0.51 -17.91
C VAL A 147 7.26 0.81 -18.69
N GLU A 148 7.26 0.75 -20.03
CA GLU A 148 7.24 1.97 -20.86
C GLU A 148 5.87 2.67 -20.77
N ARG A 149 4.79 1.90 -20.69
CA ARG A 149 3.46 2.46 -20.45
C ARG A 149 3.36 3.06 -19.03
N ALA A 150 3.88 2.37 -18.02
CA ALA A 150 3.96 2.90 -16.66
C ALA A 150 4.75 4.21 -16.60
N ARG A 151 5.88 4.29 -17.30
CA ARG A 151 6.69 5.50 -17.42
C ARG A 151 5.91 6.65 -18.07
N ALA A 152 5.16 6.36 -19.13
CA ALA A 152 4.33 7.35 -19.80
C ALA A 152 3.23 7.90 -18.89
N ILE A 153 2.59 7.03 -18.10
CA ILE A 153 1.58 7.44 -17.10
C ILE A 153 2.22 8.39 -16.08
N LEU A 154 3.36 8.00 -15.49
CA LEU A 154 4.03 8.84 -14.49
C LEU A 154 4.49 10.20 -15.02
N ALA A 155 4.84 10.28 -16.30
CA ALA A 155 5.25 11.52 -16.95
C ALA A 155 4.08 12.40 -17.44
N GLY A 156 2.87 11.84 -17.53
CA GLY A 156 1.66 12.49 -18.02
C GLY A 156 0.67 12.84 -16.91
N ASP A 157 -0.54 13.17 -17.33
CA ASP A 157 -1.67 13.62 -16.48
C ASP A 157 -2.74 12.53 -16.28
N GLU A 158 -2.47 11.31 -16.70
CA GLU A 158 -3.39 10.16 -16.57
C GLU A 158 -3.54 9.69 -15.14
#